data_d42222947f67234123242e1656481a97
#
_entry.id   d42222947f67234123242e1656481a97
#
_cell.length_a   1.000
_cell.length_b   1.000
_cell.length_c   1.000
_cell.angle_alpha   90.00
_cell.angle_beta   90.00
_cell.angle_gamma   90.00
#
_symmetry.space_group_name_H-M   'P 1'
#
loop_
_entity.id
_entity.type
_entity.pdbx_description
1 polymer ?
#
loop_
_entity_poly.entity_id
_entity_poly.type
_entity_poly.pdbx_seq_one_letter_code
_entity_poly.pdbx_strand_id
1 'polypeptide(L)'
;MPDYPKNEFVLFSNLNKSKQEDSKEDYWAKSEWPIEQITALHEWAVTKATQVQNQRGEDCVEVAMKLLPRKSKAGNDYYLAVVSDPRTKQEEQAAAEDPNAPF
;
A
#
# COMPACT_ATOMS: atom_id res chain seq x y z
N MET A 1 16.02 16.41 11.09
CA MET A 1 14.83 15.68 10.59
C MET A 1 14.72 14.33 11.27
N PRO A 2 13.53 13.96 11.72
CA PRO A 2 13.39 12.62 12.27
C PRO A 2 13.61 11.58 11.17
N ASP A 3 14.37 10.55 11.48
CA ASP A 3 14.53 9.42 10.57
C ASP A 3 13.31 8.52 10.71
N TYR A 4 12.61 8.31 9.59
CA TYR A 4 11.50 7.38 9.56
C TYR A 4 12.02 5.97 9.35
N PRO A 5 11.47 4.98 10.07
CA PRO A 5 11.83 3.59 9.81
C PRO A 5 11.53 3.23 8.36
N LYS A 6 12.40 2.42 7.78
CA LYS A 6 12.15 1.92 6.43
C LYS A 6 11.07 0.86 6.47
N ASN A 7 10.21 0.85 5.47
CA ASN A 7 9.22 -0.21 5.34
C ASN A 7 9.91 -1.55 5.09
N GLU A 8 9.37 -2.59 5.68
CA GLU A 8 9.85 -3.96 5.46
C GLU A 8 9.57 -4.43 4.03
N PHE A 9 8.47 -3.97 3.47
CA PHE A 9 8.13 -4.23 2.07
C PHE A 9 7.32 -3.05 1.53
N VAL A 10 7.32 -2.92 0.21
CA VAL A 10 6.45 -1.95 -0.47
C VAL A 10 6.04 -2.51 -1.83
N LEU A 11 4.75 -2.46 -2.13
CA LEU A 11 4.20 -2.93 -3.39
C LEU A 11 3.39 -1.81 -4.03
N PHE A 12 3.59 -1.61 -5.32
CA PHE A 12 2.94 -0.54 -6.08
C PHE A 12 2.00 -1.11 -7.13
N SER A 13 0.88 -0.45 -7.31
CA SER A 13 -0.09 -0.78 -8.36
C SER A 13 -0.64 0.51 -8.96
N ASN A 14 -0.72 0.57 -10.29
CA ASN A 14 -1.34 1.68 -10.99
C ASN A 14 -2.80 1.32 -11.26
N LEU A 15 -3.73 1.99 -10.59
CA LEU A 15 -5.16 1.76 -10.76
C LEU A 15 -5.67 2.66 -11.87
N ASN A 16 -6.07 2.06 -12.97
CA ASN A 16 -6.56 2.75 -14.14
C ASN A 16 -8.08 2.74 -14.16
N LYS A 17 -8.68 3.87 -14.55
CA LYS A 17 -10.12 3.96 -14.65
C LYS A 17 -10.64 3.04 -15.76
N SER A 18 -11.69 2.29 -15.48
CA SER A 18 -12.31 1.42 -16.46
C SER A 18 -12.94 2.25 -17.58
N LYS A 19 -12.70 1.83 -18.83
CA LYS A 19 -13.18 2.55 -20.01
C LYS A 19 -14.58 2.14 -20.43
N GLN A 20 -15.07 1.00 -19.96
CA GLN A 20 -16.38 0.46 -20.33
C GLN A 20 -17.41 0.85 -19.26
N GLU A 21 -18.52 1.44 -19.69
CA GLU A 21 -19.57 1.93 -18.79
C GLU A 21 -20.24 0.81 -18.01
N ASP A 22 -20.36 -0.36 -18.60
CA ASP A 22 -21.00 -1.53 -18.00
C ASP A 22 -20.01 -2.47 -17.32
N SER A 23 -18.77 -2.01 -17.13
CA SER A 23 -17.76 -2.73 -16.38
C SER A 23 -18.16 -2.80 -14.90
N LYS A 24 -17.94 -3.96 -14.28
CA LYS A 24 -18.25 -4.15 -12.86
C LYS A 24 -17.29 -3.42 -11.95
N GLU A 25 -16.08 -3.17 -12.42
CA GLU A 25 -15.07 -2.44 -11.68
C GLU A 25 -14.93 -1.01 -12.21
N ASP A 26 -14.78 -0.06 -11.30
CA ASP A 26 -14.50 1.34 -11.66
C ASP A 26 -13.04 1.54 -12.02
N TYR A 27 -12.16 0.77 -11.40
CA TYR A 27 -10.72 0.82 -11.60
C TYR A 27 -10.17 -0.59 -11.71
N TRP A 28 -9.05 -0.72 -12.42
CA TRP A 28 -8.38 -2.00 -12.57
C TRP A 28 -6.87 -1.79 -12.58
N ALA A 29 -6.13 -2.83 -12.25
CA ALA A 29 -4.68 -2.82 -12.32
C ALA A 29 -4.14 -4.19 -12.64
N LYS A 30 -3.09 -4.23 -13.44
CA LYS A 30 -2.25 -5.40 -13.63
C LYS A 30 -0.86 -4.98 -13.20
N SER A 31 -0.37 -5.54 -12.11
CA SER A 31 0.82 -5.04 -11.44
C SER A 31 1.98 -6.01 -11.57
N GLU A 32 3.18 -5.46 -11.67
CA GLU A 32 4.42 -6.22 -11.63
C GLU A 32 5.08 -5.95 -10.29
N TRP A 33 5.06 -6.94 -9.42
CA TRP A 33 5.66 -6.80 -8.09
C TRP A 33 6.99 -7.55 -8.05
N PRO A 34 8.06 -6.90 -7.59
CA PRO A 34 9.34 -7.58 -7.45
C PRO A 34 9.23 -8.78 -6.53
N ILE A 35 9.82 -9.89 -6.94
CA ILE A 35 9.79 -11.12 -6.13
C ILE A 35 10.44 -10.87 -4.77
N GLU A 36 11.46 -10.04 -4.71
CA GLU A 36 12.12 -9.66 -3.46
C GLU A 36 11.16 -9.00 -2.48
N GLN A 37 10.25 -8.16 -2.98
CA GLN A 37 9.25 -7.50 -2.13
C GLN A 37 8.18 -8.48 -1.67
N ILE A 38 7.79 -9.43 -2.51
CA ILE A 38 6.85 -10.48 -2.12
C ILE A 38 7.47 -11.35 -1.03
N THR A 39 8.74 -11.70 -1.18
CA THR A 39 9.49 -12.47 -0.16
C THR A 39 9.58 -11.67 1.15
N ALA A 40 9.87 -10.38 1.06
CA ALA A 40 9.94 -9.52 2.24
C ALA A 40 8.59 -9.44 2.95
N LEU A 41 7.49 -9.34 2.21
CA LEU A 41 6.15 -9.38 2.76
C LEU A 41 5.89 -10.69 3.50
N HIS A 42 6.25 -11.81 2.89
CA HIS A 42 6.05 -13.11 3.51
C HIS A 42 6.85 -13.25 4.81
N GLU A 43 8.12 -12.89 4.79
CA GLU A 43 8.97 -12.96 5.98
C GLU A 43 8.44 -12.04 7.09
N TRP A 44 8.07 -10.82 6.75
CA TRP A 44 7.47 -9.90 7.70
C TRP A 44 6.17 -10.47 8.29
N ALA A 45 5.32 -11.05 7.45
CA ALA A 45 4.03 -11.58 7.88
C ALA A 45 4.17 -12.71 8.89
N VAL A 46 5.20 -13.55 8.74
CA VAL A 46 5.38 -14.73 9.63
C VAL A 46 6.29 -14.46 10.82
N THR A 47 7.07 -13.36 10.80
CA THR A 47 8.06 -13.12 11.86
C THR A 47 7.78 -11.86 12.69
N LYS A 48 7.30 -10.78 12.09
CA LYS A 48 7.20 -9.47 12.74
C LYS A 48 5.79 -8.92 12.83
N ALA A 49 4.90 -9.30 11.92
CA ALA A 49 3.58 -8.72 11.85
C ALA A 49 2.71 -9.11 13.04
N THR A 50 1.86 -8.20 13.48
CA THR A 50 0.82 -8.52 14.45
C THR A 50 -0.26 -9.34 13.75
N GLN A 51 -0.51 -10.54 14.25
CA GLN A 51 -1.54 -11.40 13.70
C GLN A 51 -2.89 -11.04 14.28
N VAL A 52 -3.88 -10.94 13.44
CA VAL A 52 -5.26 -10.65 13.80
C VAL A 52 -6.18 -11.65 13.12
N GLN A 53 -7.37 -11.83 13.63
CA GLN A 53 -8.38 -12.67 12.97
C GLN A 53 -9.39 -11.77 12.26
N ASN A 54 -9.71 -12.12 11.02
CA ASN A 54 -10.76 -11.42 10.29
C ASN A 54 -12.14 -11.92 10.71
N GLN A 55 -13.18 -11.43 10.06
CA GLN A 55 -14.56 -11.78 10.38
C GLN A 55 -14.89 -13.25 10.17
N ARG A 56 -14.09 -13.96 9.35
CA ARG A 56 -14.25 -15.39 9.08
C ARG A 56 -13.43 -16.27 10.01
N GLY A 57 -12.72 -15.66 10.98
CA GLY A 57 -11.85 -16.41 11.90
C GLY A 57 -10.53 -16.84 11.30
N GLU A 58 -10.15 -16.30 10.15
CA GLU A 58 -8.87 -16.62 9.51
C GLU A 58 -7.74 -15.80 10.12
N ASP A 59 -6.58 -16.41 10.27
CA ASP A 59 -5.38 -15.71 10.73
C ASP A 59 -4.88 -14.79 9.63
N CYS A 60 -4.80 -13.51 9.96
CA CYS A 60 -4.44 -12.46 9.01
C CYS A 60 -3.39 -11.55 9.59
N VAL A 61 -2.76 -10.75 8.74
CA VAL A 61 -1.88 -9.66 9.15
C VAL A 61 -2.46 -8.35 8.61
N GLU A 62 -2.22 -7.27 9.34
CA GLU A 62 -2.66 -5.96 8.90
C GLU A 62 -1.61 -5.36 7.97
N VAL A 63 -2.05 -4.87 6.84
CA VAL A 63 -1.21 -4.11 5.90
C VAL A 63 -1.81 -2.74 5.70
N ALA A 64 -0.95 -1.78 5.40
CA ALA A 64 -1.40 -0.42 5.08
C ALA A 64 -1.52 -0.26 3.58
N MET A 65 -2.56 0.41 3.12
CA MET A 65 -2.74 0.74 1.70
C MET A 65 -3.08 2.22 1.58
N LYS A 66 -2.44 2.87 0.61
CA LYS A 66 -2.68 4.28 0.31
C LYS A 66 -2.92 4.45 -1.17
N LEU A 67 -3.84 5.35 -1.52
CA LEU A 67 -4.14 5.70 -2.89
C LEU A 67 -3.71 7.14 -3.12
N LEU A 68 -2.77 7.32 -4.05
CA LEU A 68 -2.24 8.64 -4.37
C LEU A 68 -2.73 9.05 -5.76
N PRO A 69 -3.39 10.22 -5.89
CA PRO A 69 -3.81 10.69 -7.20
C PRO A 69 -2.59 11.02 -8.06
N ARG A 70 -2.61 10.59 -9.30
CA ARG A 70 -1.55 10.81 -10.27
C ARG A 70 -2.14 11.15 -11.63
N LYS A 71 -1.32 11.74 -12.47
CA LYS A 71 -1.71 12.09 -13.84
C LYS A 71 -0.68 11.51 -14.80
N SER A 72 -1.13 10.80 -15.82
CA SER A 72 -0.25 10.22 -16.82
C SER A 72 0.28 11.31 -17.76
N LYS A 73 1.29 10.98 -18.57
CA LYS A 73 1.82 11.89 -19.57
C LYS A 73 0.77 12.30 -20.60
N ALA A 74 -0.21 11.43 -20.86
CA ALA A 74 -1.32 11.72 -21.75
C ALA A 74 -2.43 12.56 -21.09
N GLY A 75 -2.30 12.91 -19.82
CA GLY A 75 -3.27 13.72 -19.09
C GLY A 75 -4.39 12.93 -18.45
N ASN A 76 -4.32 11.61 -18.42
CA ASN A 76 -5.33 10.77 -17.81
C ASN A 76 -5.10 10.63 -16.30
N ASP A 77 -6.17 10.76 -15.54
CA ASP A 77 -6.11 10.58 -14.09
C ASP A 77 -6.09 9.10 -13.74
N TYR A 78 -5.25 8.75 -12.77
CA TYR A 78 -5.21 7.39 -12.22
C TYR A 78 -4.77 7.47 -10.77
N TYR A 79 -4.82 6.36 -10.06
CA TYR A 79 -4.33 6.27 -8.69
C TYR A 79 -3.13 5.35 -8.61
N LEU A 80 -2.13 5.76 -7.84
CA LEU A 80 -1.04 4.88 -7.44
C LEU A 80 -1.41 4.28 -6.09
N ALA A 81 -1.59 2.97 -6.05
CA ALA A 81 -1.82 2.25 -4.82
C ALA A 81 -0.49 1.79 -4.24
N VAL A 82 -0.26 2.06 -2.97
CA VAL A 82 0.95 1.65 -2.26
C VAL A 82 0.54 0.76 -1.10
N VAL A 83 1.04 -0.47 -1.08
CA VAL A 83 0.81 -1.42 0.01
C VAL A 83 2.12 -1.63 0.74
N SER A 84 2.12 -1.45 2.04
CA SER A 84 3.30 -1.57 2.87
C SER A 84 2.94 -2.09 4.26
N ASP A 85 3.96 -2.37 5.07
CA ASP A 85 3.76 -2.68 6.47
C ASP A 85 3.22 -1.45 7.20
N PRO A 86 2.25 -1.63 8.14
CA PRO A 86 1.70 -0.50 8.88
C PRO A 86 2.74 0.07 9.84
N ARG A 87 2.68 1.39 10.02
CA ARG A 87 3.56 2.07 10.98
C ARG A 87 3.02 1.89 12.40
N THR A 88 3.92 1.92 13.37
CA THR A 88 3.53 2.01 14.77
C THR A 88 2.89 3.37 15.04
N LYS A 89 2.17 3.50 16.15
CA LYS A 89 1.56 4.78 16.52
C LYS A 89 2.60 5.90 16.62
N GLN A 90 3.79 5.58 17.13
CA GLN A 90 4.87 6.54 17.27
C GLN A 90 5.37 7.01 15.90
N GLU A 91 5.50 6.10 14.95
CA GLU A 91 5.88 6.41 13.58
C GLU A 91 4.83 7.25 12.88
N GLU A 92 3.55 6.96 13.11
CA GLU A 92 2.45 7.74 12.54
C GLU A 92 2.44 9.16 13.07
N GLN A 93 2.70 9.36 14.36
CA GLN A 93 2.81 10.70 14.93
C GLN A 93 3.98 11.47 14.33
N ALA A 94 5.13 10.84 14.17
CA ALA A 94 6.28 11.47 13.56
C ALA A 94 5.98 11.87 12.10
N ALA A 95 5.30 11.01 11.36
CA ALA A 95 4.91 11.30 9.99
C ALA A 95 3.88 12.42 9.91
N ALA A 96 2.94 12.49 10.86
CA ALA A 96 1.93 13.54 10.92
C ALA A 96 2.50 14.91 11.26
N GLU A 97 3.59 14.96 12.03
CA GLU A 97 4.25 16.21 12.41
C GLU A 97 5.08 16.82 11.28
N ASP A 98 5.42 16.05 10.28
CA ASP A 98 6.19 16.54 9.13
C ASP A 98 5.23 16.87 7.97
N PRO A 99 5.04 18.18 7.66
CA PRO A 99 4.11 18.57 6.60
C PRO A 99 4.58 18.14 5.21
N ASN A 100 5.84 17.77 5.07
CA ASN A 100 6.39 17.27 3.81
C ASN A 100 6.39 15.74 3.72
N ALA A 101 5.96 15.06 4.77
CA ALA A 101 5.86 13.60 4.73
C ALA A 101 4.86 13.19 3.66
N PRO A 102 5.18 12.17 2.84
CA PRO A 102 4.30 11.77 1.73
C PRO A 102 2.99 11.16 2.22
N PHE A 103 2.87 10.90 3.47
CA PHE A 103 1.66 10.29 4.04
C PHE A 103 1.31 10.88 5.39
#